data_f786ea00436fbcc643c19f7a895ca775
#
_entry.id   f786ea00436fbcc643c19f7a895ca775
#
_cell.length_a   1.000
_cell.length_b   1.000
_cell.length_c   1.000
_cell.angle_alpha   90.00
_cell.angle_beta   90.00
_cell.angle_gamma   90.00
#
_symmetry.space_group_name_H-M   'P 1'
#
loop_
_entity.id
_entity.type
_entity.pdbx_description
1 polymer ?
#
loop_
_entity_poly.entity_id
_entity_poly.type
_entity_poly.pdbx_seq_one_letter_code
_entity_poly.pdbx_strand_id
1 'polypeptide(L)'
;MISISLSQFRQLSKSNIDIGSIAVRDEDGNLYALDYDFQLIPDLGKIKGILGGNLVDGETYLVSYLYYPIINSKAVNLEETNPIVDGVKIRAKDVALSLNEQNTKWSTSSSCTWEPEVIPFNGADQFMYPGLYEVRFFNDIVDTSSTELHPSFGNSRMNFEVWDVTPGRIPMKEEVTIIEEGSNPDSLWSLGDRAIIMDGDPLGGKWEFTFTLPDSGDTISASEGDVFIIDTHRPFAADDTLIYTTNETTYDNNVARGKLDSIYVVPNPYVVTNVIEQLDLQNPMDRGPR
;
A
#
# COMPACT_ATOMS: atom_id res chain seq x y z
N MET A 1 3.80 17.39 -8.43
CA MET A 1 5.00 18.01 -7.83
C MET A 1 5.14 17.51 -6.41
N ILE A 2 6.35 17.28 -5.94
CA ILE A 2 6.64 16.78 -4.59
C ILE A 2 7.84 17.53 -4.01
N SER A 3 7.77 17.87 -2.73
CA SER A 3 8.94 18.42 -2.02
C SER A 3 9.90 17.28 -1.68
N ILE A 4 11.13 17.36 -2.13
CA ILE A 4 12.16 16.33 -1.87
C ILE A 4 13.04 16.80 -0.72
N SER A 5 13.29 15.91 0.25
CA SER A 5 14.17 16.16 1.38
C SER A 5 15.52 15.46 1.17
N LEU A 6 16.59 16.08 1.65
CA LEU A 6 17.94 15.48 1.70
C LEU A 6 18.13 14.57 2.91
N SER A 7 17.34 14.76 3.96
CA SER A 7 17.43 13.99 5.20
C SER A 7 16.45 12.82 5.26
N GLN A 8 15.34 12.89 4.50
CA GLN A 8 14.19 11.99 4.67
C GLN A 8 13.66 11.53 3.33
N PHE A 9 13.25 10.26 3.26
CA PHE A 9 12.49 9.77 2.14
C PHE A 9 11.10 10.42 2.08
N ARG A 10 10.60 10.65 0.88
CA ARG A 10 9.24 11.12 0.59
C ARG A 10 8.50 10.08 -0.22
N GLN A 11 7.23 9.87 0.13
CA GLN A 11 6.38 8.92 -0.57
C GLN A 11 5.89 9.50 -1.90
N LEU A 12 6.12 8.78 -2.99
CA LEU A 12 5.49 9.00 -4.28
C LEU A 12 4.04 8.49 -4.27
N SER A 13 3.24 8.93 -5.22
CA SER A 13 1.82 8.54 -5.28
C SER A 13 1.61 7.06 -5.63
N LYS A 14 2.64 6.38 -6.11
CA LYS A 14 2.62 4.96 -6.49
C LYS A 14 3.88 4.24 -6.03
N SER A 15 3.76 2.94 -5.81
CA SER A 15 4.85 2.00 -5.59
C SER A 15 5.17 1.22 -6.88
N ASN A 16 6.13 0.31 -6.80
CA ASN A 16 6.57 -0.53 -7.92
C ASN A 16 6.99 0.30 -9.15
N ILE A 17 7.83 1.28 -8.90
CA ILE A 17 8.30 2.23 -9.92
C ILE A 17 9.23 1.53 -10.92
N ASP A 18 9.01 1.75 -12.21
CA ASP A 18 9.99 1.40 -13.23
C ASP A 18 11.18 2.34 -13.16
N ILE A 19 12.30 1.84 -12.65
CA ILE A 19 13.54 2.61 -12.41
C ILE A 19 14.00 3.32 -13.70
N GLY A 20 13.87 2.67 -14.85
CA GLY A 20 14.29 3.22 -16.13
C GLY A 20 13.44 4.42 -16.61
N SER A 21 12.28 4.61 -15.99
CA SER A 21 11.32 5.64 -16.41
C SER A 21 11.32 6.88 -15.54
N ILE A 22 11.96 6.84 -14.35
CA ILE A 22 11.90 7.98 -13.43
C ILE A 22 12.67 9.19 -13.95
N ALA A 23 12.03 10.33 -13.89
CA ALA A 23 12.65 11.62 -14.21
C ALA A 23 12.23 12.66 -13.16
N VAL A 24 13.23 13.30 -12.55
CA VAL A 24 13.07 14.39 -11.59
C VAL A 24 13.52 15.68 -12.25
N ARG A 25 12.66 16.72 -12.23
CA ARG A 25 12.93 18.02 -12.85
C ARG A 25 12.54 19.15 -11.92
N ASP A 26 13.25 20.26 -12.01
CA ASP A 26 12.81 21.52 -11.42
C ASP A 26 11.82 22.29 -12.32
N GLU A 27 11.44 23.48 -11.92
CA GLU A 27 10.53 24.36 -12.67
C GLU A 27 11.13 24.84 -14.00
N ASP A 28 12.46 24.94 -14.08
CA ASP A 28 13.20 25.33 -15.28
C ASP A 28 13.41 24.15 -16.25
N GLY A 29 13.02 22.93 -15.85
CA GLY A 29 13.12 21.71 -16.64
C GLY A 29 14.47 20.99 -16.55
N ASN A 30 15.38 21.42 -15.67
CA ASN A 30 16.64 20.72 -15.44
C ASN A 30 16.38 19.32 -14.89
N LEU A 31 17.13 18.35 -15.43
CA LEU A 31 16.99 16.94 -15.08
C LEU A 31 18.04 16.56 -14.03
N TYR A 32 17.61 15.82 -13.02
CA TYR A 32 18.43 15.30 -11.93
C TYR A 32 18.66 13.81 -12.09
N ALA A 33 19.83 13.33 -11.69
CA ALA A 33 20.30 11.98 -11.93
C ALA A 33 20.04 11.07 -10.72
N LEU A 34 19.47 9.90 -10.99
CA LEU A 34 19.35 8.81 -10.02
C LEU A 34 20.74 8.39 -9.53
N ASP A 35 20.86 8.05 -8.24
CA ASP A 35 22.08 7.63 -7.53
C ASP A 35 23.19 8.69 -7.44
N TYR A 36 22.94 9.87 -7.99
CA TYR A 36 23.83 11.04 -7.83
C TYR A 36 23.13 12.20 -7.12
N ASP A 37 21.94 12.58 -7.59
CA ASP A 37 21.16 13.68 -7.01
C ASP A 37 20.08 13.16 -6.05
N PHE A 38 19.55 11.97 -6.32
CA PHE A 38 18.53 11.35 -5.49
C PHE A 38 18.62 9.82 -5.45
N GLN A 39 18.09 9.24 -4.39
CA GLN A 39 17.87 7.81 -4.21
C GLN A 39 16.39 7.47 -4.41
N LEU A 40 16.13 6.29 -4.93
CA LEU A 40 14.79 5.74 -5.11
C LEU A 40 14.72 4.34 -4.48
N ILE A 41 13.66 4.08 -3.72
CA ILE A 41 13.26 2.72 -3.35
C ILE A 41 12.04 2.38 -4.21
N PRO A 42 12.23 1.72 -5.36
CA PRO A 42 11.19 1.60 -6.38
C PRO A 42 9.99 0.80 -5.90
N ASP A 43 10.21 -0.31 -5.18
CA ASP A 43 9.14 -1.19 -4.69
C ASP A 43 8.20 -0.48 -3.72
N LEU A 44 8.73 0.45 -2.94
CA LEU A 44 7.94 1.24 -2.00
C LEU A 44 7.52 2.59 -2.56
N GLY A 45 8.05 3.00 -3.73
CA GLY A 45 7.78 4.31 -4.31
C GLY A 45 8.30 5.45 -3.45
N LYS A 46 9.52 5.32 -2.91
CA LYS A 46 10.12 6.31 -2.02
C LYS A 46 11.30 7.00 -2.67
N ILE A 47 11.38 8.33 -2.52
CA ILE A 47 12.45 9.15 -3.06
C ILE A 47 13.08 10.04 -1.99
N LYS A 48 14.39 10.19 -2.02
CA LYS A 48 15.15 11.08 -1.14
C LYS A 48 16.29 11.73 -1.93
N GLY A 49 16.57 13.01 -1.68
CA GLY A 49 17.76 13.67 -2.23
C GLY A 49 19.04 13.16 -1.57
N ILE A 50 20.14 13.20 -2.31
CA ILE A 50 21.48 12.82 -1.83
C ILE A 50 22.20 14.06 -1.35
N LEU A 51 22.78 14.01 -0.16
CA LEU A 51 23.60 15.09 0.37
C LEU A 51 24.87 15.24 -0.49
N GLY A 52 25.06 16.43 -1.07
CA GLY A 52 26.16 16.71 -2.00
C GLY A 52 25.79 16.55 -3.47
N GLY A 53 24.57 16.08 -3.79
CA GLY A 53 23.96 16.20 -5.11
C GLY A 53 23.47 17.63 -5.39
N ASN A 54 22.77 17.80 -6.50
CA ASN A 54 22.32 19.13 -6.95
C ASN A 54 20.91 19.50 -6.48
N LEU A 55 20.18 18.59 -5.81
CA LEU A 55 18.87 18.90 -5.25
C LEU A 55 19.00 19.80 -4.02
N VAL A 56 18.06 20.72 -3.86
CA VAL A 56 17.96 21.62 -2.70
C VAL A 56 16.94 21.07 -1.72
N ASP A 57 17.30 21.02 -0.44
CA ASP A 57 16.45 20.47 0.61
C ASP A 57 15.13 21.22 0.73
N GLY A 58 14.02 20.48 0.69
CA GLY A 58 12.68 21.03 0.85
C GLY A 58 12.09 21.69 -0.40
N GLU A 59 12.85 21.87 -1.46
CA GLU A 59 12.36 22.40 -2.73
C GLU A 59 11.43 21.41 -3.44
N THR A 60 10.59 21.95 -4.32
CA THR A 60 9.54 21.17 -5.00
C THR A 60 9.98 20.82 -6.42
N TYR A 61 9.86 19.54 -6.76
CA TYR A 61 10.24 18.97 -8.03
C TYR A 61 9.07 18.28 -8.73
N LEU A 62 9.09 18.28 -10.06
CA LEU A 62 8.23 17.46 -10.88
C LEU A 62 8.87 16.07 -11.00
N VAL A 63 8.21 15.06 -10.45
CA VAL A 63 8.65 13.66 -10.57
C VAL A 63 7.67 12.93 -11.47
N SER A 64 8.18 12.42 -12.59
CA SER A 64 7.43 11.60 -13.55
C SER A 64 8.01 10.21 -13.61
N TYR A 65 7.16 9.19 -13.69
CA TYR A 65 7.56 7.79 -13.72
C TYR A 65 6.45 6.91 -14.23
N LEU A 66 6.82 5.73 -14.68
CA LEU A 66 5.93 4.60 -14.90
C LEU A 66 5.94 3.70 -13.67
N TYR A 67 4.87 2.97 -13.45
CA TYR A 67 4.77 2.04 -12.33
C TYR A 67 4.04 0.77 -12.75
N TYR A 68 4.32 -0.31 -12.04
CA TYR A 68 3.65 -1.58 -12.28
C TYR A 68 2.61 -1.78 -11.18
N PRO A 69 1.31 -1.77 -11.50
CA PRO A 69 0.26 -2.06 -10.53
C PRO A 69 0.31 -3.50 -10.02
N ILE A 70 0.98 -4.37 -10.78
CA ILE A 70 1.37 -5.72 -10.39
C ILE A 70 2.86 -5.87 -10.68
N ILE A 71 3.65 -6.31 -9.70
CA ILE A 71 5.09 -6.59 -9.88
C ILE A 71 5.26 -7.66 -10.97
N ASN A 72 6.25 -7.46 -11.83
CA ASN A 72 6.53 -8.32 -12.99
C ASN A 72 5.39 -8.41 -14.04
N SER A 73 4.36 -7.58 -13.94
CA SER A 73 3.35 -7.44 -14.97
C SER A 73 3.90 -6.68 -16.18
N LYS A 74 3.30 -6.93 -17.34
CA LYS A 74 3.50 -6.10 -18.53
C LYS A 74 2.60 -4.86 -18.56
N ALA A 75 1.66 -4.76 -17.61
CA ALA A 75 0.75 -3.64 -17.49
C ALA A 75 1.42 -2.51 -16.71
N VAL A 76 1.72 -1.42 -17.38
CA VAL A 76 2.32 -0.21 -16.82
C VAL A 76 1.24 0.87 -16.71
N ASN A 77 1.20 1.59 -15.60
CA ASN A 77 0.22 2.66 -15.33
C ASN A 77 -1.26 2.25 -15.59
N LEU A 78 -1.61 1.00 -15.30
CA LEU A 78 -2.90 0.39 -15.61
C LEU A 78 -3.17 0.20 -17.12
N GLU A 79 -2.23 0.46 -17.98
CA GLU A 79 -2.32 0.10 -19.39
C GLU A 79 -2.27 -1.42 -19.54
N GLU A 80 -3.27 -1.95 -20.22
CA GLU A 80 -3.44 -3.39 -20.28
C GLU A 80 -2.66 -4.00 -21.44
N THR A 81 -1.48 -4.48 -21.15
CA THR A 81 -0.69 -5.30 -22.07
C THR A 81 -0.72 -6.78 -21.73
N ASN A 82 -1.40 -7.15 -20.63
CA ASN A 82 -1.48 -8.55 -20.22
C ASN A 82 -2.20 -9.39 -21.28
N PRO A 83 -1.65 -10.53 -21.68
CA PRO A 83 -2.26 -11.39 -22.69
C PRO A 83 -3.56 -11.99 -22.18
N ILE A 84 -4.46 -12.26 -23.12
CA ILE A 84 -5.61 -13.11 -22.84
C ILE A 84 -5.11 -14.57 -22.89
N VAL A 85 -5.31 -15.32 -21.81
CA VAL A 85 -4.99 -16.74 -21.71
C VAL A 85 -6.29 -17.50 -21.49
N ASP A 86 -6.60 -18.47 -22.36
CA ASP A 86 -7.83 -19.26 -22.32
C ASP A 86 -9.12 -18.41 -22.21
N GLY A 87 -9.15 -17.27 -22.87
CA GLY A 87 -10.28 -16.34 -22.83
C GLY A 87 -10.40 -15.51 -21.55
N VAL A 88 -9.47 -15.66 -20.61
CA VAL A 88 -9.42 -14.89 -19.38
C VAL A 88 -8.39 -13.77 -19.49
N LYS A 89 -8.80 -12.55 -19.17
CA LYS A 89 -7.93 -11.39 -19.03
C LYS A 89 -7.88 -10.99 -17.57
N ILE A 90 -6.70 -11.08 -16.98
CA ILE A 90 -6.50 -10.71 -15.58
C ILE A 90 -6.28 -9.20 -15.49
N ARG A 91 -7.06 -8.57 -14.64
CA ARG A 91 -6.89 -7.17 -14.26
C ARG A 91 -6.70 -7.11 -12.76
N ALA A 92 -5.63 -6.49 -12.30
CA ALA A 92 -5.45 -6.20 -10.91
C ALA A 92 -5.52 -4.68 -10.68
N LYS A 93 -6.13 -4.31 -9.58
CA LYS A 93 -6.20 -2.93 -9.14
C LYS A 93 -5.10 -2.70 -8.12
N ASP A 94 -4.30 -1.67 -8.35
CA ASP A 94 -3.36 -1.19 -7.35
C ASP A 94 -4.09 -0.76 -6.08
N VAL A 95 -3.58 -1.17 -4.93
CA VAL A 95 -4.12 -0.81 -3.62
C VAL A 95 -3.14 0.15 -2.98
N ALA A 96 -3.61 1.33 -2.59
CA ALA A 96 -2.79 2.26 -1.82
C ALA A 96 -2.38 1.61 -0.49
N LEU A 97 -1.13 1.83 -0.09
CA LEU A 97 -0.66 1.44 1.24
C LEU A 97 -1.47 2.17 2.30
N SER A 98 -2.13 1.43 3.16
CA SER A 98 -2.94 1.95 4.26
C SER A 98 -3.14 0.87 5.32
N LEU A 99 -3.54 1.27 6.51
CA LEU A 99 -3.96 0.32 7.53
C LEU A 99 -5.20 -0.45 7.04
N ASN A 100 -5.17 -1.75 7.21
CA ASN A 100 -6.34 -2.61 6.99
C ASN A 100 -7.14 -2.71 8.30
N GLU A 101 -8.02 -1.75 8.53
CA GLU A 101 -8.81 -1.64 9.77
C GLU A 101 -9.64 -2.89 10.07
N GLN A 102 -10.07 -3.63 9.04
CA GLN A 102 -10.87 -4.84 9.23
C GLN A 102 -10.07 -5.98 9.85
N ASN A 103 -8.79 -6.07 9.52
CA ASN A 103 -7.90 -7.12 9.98
C ASN A 103 -7.00 -6.67 11.14
N THR A 104 -6.86 -5.37 11.37
CA THR A 104 -6.14 -4.82 12.53
C THR A 104 -7.02 -4.94 13.77
N LYS A 105 -6.77 -5.98 14.55
CA LYS A 105 -7.60 -6.37 15.69
C LYS A 105 -6.92 -7.42 16.56
N TRP A 106 -7.49 -7.65 17.72
CA TRP A 106 -7.14 -8.81 18.54
C TRP A 106 -7.42 -10.11 17.79
N SER A 107 -6.54 -11.08 17.94
CA SER A 107 -6.73 -12.43 17.38
C SER A 107 -7.99 -13.09 17.98
N THR A 108 -8.56 -14.05 17.28
CA THR A 108 -9.76 -14.74 17.75
C THR A 108 -9.55 -15.57 19.01
N SER A 109 -8.30 -15.86 19.37
CA SER A 109 -7.91 -16.56 20.60
C SER A 109 -7.66 -15.63 21.78
N SER A 110 -7.54 -14.32 21.53
CA SER A 110 -7.27 -13.32 22.55
C SER A 110 -8.50 -13.01 23.37
N SER A 111 -8.30 -12.79 24.67
CA SER A 111 -9.34 -12.41 25.62
C SER A 111 -9.32 -10.93 26.01
N CYS A 112 -8.27 -10.22 25.63
CA CYS A 112 -8.08 -8.82 25.94
C CYS A 112 -9.20 -7.95 25.36
N THR A 113 -9.64 -6.97 26.15
CA THR A 113 -10.70 -6.02 25.77
C THR A 113 -10.21 -4.59 25.58
N TRP A 114 -8.90 -4.37 25.61
CA TRP A 114 -8.34 -3.03 25.37
C TRP A 114 -8.67 -2.56 23.95
N GLU A 115 -8.93 -1.26 23.83
CA GLU A 115 -9.20 -0.62 22.55
C GLU A 115 -7.89 -0.15 21.92
N PRO A 116 -7.52 -0.67 20.73
CA PRO A 116 -6.30 -0.27 20.06
C PRO A 116 -6.51 0.98 19.20
N GLU A 117 -5.53 1.83 19.16
CA GLU A 117 -5.35 2.86 18.14
C GLU A 117 -4.05 2.58 17.40
N VAL A 118 -4.10 2.54 16.06
CA VAL A 118 -2.92 2.33 15.21
C VAL A 118 -2.88 3.41 14.15
N ILE A 119 -1.77 4.13 14.11
CA ILE A 119 -1.56 5.21 13.13
C ILE A 119 -0.18 5.07 12.47
N PRO A 120 0.01 5.59 11.25
CA PRO A 120 1.35 5.75 10.70
C PRO A 120 2.18 6.65 11.61
N PHE A 121 3.40 6.24 11.93
CA PHE A 121 4.28 7.09 12.71
C PHE A 121 4.59 8.38 11.96
N ASN A 122 4.19 9.51 12.52
CA ASN A 122 4.38 10.86 11.97
C ASN A 122 5.76 11.44 12.34
N GLY A 123 6.77 10.60 12.48
CA GLY A 123 8.12 11.08 12.60
C GLY A 123 8.61 11.71 11.30
N ALA A 124 9.89 11.93 11.25
CA ALA A 124 10.55 12.60 10.13
C ALA A 124 10.22 12.00 8.76
N ASP A 125 9.84 10.74 8.69
CA ASP A 125 9.63 10.00 7.45
C ASP A 125 8.19 9.53 7.21
N GLN A 126 7.17 10.12 7.54
CA GLN A 126 5.73 9.88 7.25
C GLN A 126 5.40 8.72 6.28
N PHE A 127 6.03 7.55 6.44
CA PHE A 127 5.88 6.44 5.52
C PHE A 127 4.96 5.37 6.10
N MET A 128 4.01 4.95 5.27
CA MET A 128 3.29 3.72 5.52
C MET A 128 4.12 2.56 4.98
N TYR A 129 4.47 1.63 5.84
CA TYR A 129 5.17 0.41 5.45
C TYR A 129 4.18 -0.74 5.33
N PRO A 130 4.22 -1.49 4.21
CA PRO A 130 3.39 -2.67 4.08
C PRO A 130 3.93 -3.76 5.00
N GLY A 131 3.07 -4.30 5.85
CA GLY A 131 3.44 -5.37 6.75
C GLY A 131 2.23 -6.03 7.39
N LEU A 132 2.50 -7.19 7.98
CA LEU A 132 1.61 -7.88 8.89
C LEU A 132 2.41 -8.11 10.17
N TYR A 133 2.00 -7.42 11.23
CA TYR A 133 2.70 -7.49 12.50
C TYR A 133 1.81 -8.16 13.54
N GLU A 134 2.45 -8.93 14.41
CA GLU A 134 1.82 -9.50 15.60
C GLU A 134 2.47 -8.91 16.85
N VAL A 135 1.67 -8.26 17.69
CA VAL A 135 2.05 -7.85 19.03
C VAL A 135 1.66 -8.98 19.97
N ARG A 136 2.64 -9.74 20.44
CA ARG A 136 2.47 -10.95 21.29
C ARG A 136 2.72 -10.61 22.73
N PHE A 137 1.71 -10.80 23.57
CA PHE A 137 1.76 -10.46 24.99
C PHE A 137 2.22 -11.64 25.85
N PHE A 138 2.88 -11.30 26.95
CA PHE A 138 3.40 -12.24 27.96
C PHE A 138 3.05 -11.75 29.37
N ASN A 139 3.08 -12.66 30.36
CA ASN A 139 2.87 -12.29 31.75
C ASN A 139 4.11 -11.62 32.36
N ASP A 140 5.28 -12.00 31.90
CA ASP A 140 6.55 -11.45 32.35
C ASP A 140 7.10 -10.40 31.38
N ILE A 141 8.05 -9.60 31.84
CA ILE A 141 8.83 -8.70 30.99
C ILE A 141 9.72 -9.56 30.09
N VAL A 142 9.59 -9.39 28.77
CA VAL A 142 10.28 -10.19 27.75
C VAL A 142 11.21 -9.37 26.88
N ASP A 143 11.04 -8.02 26.89
CA ASP A 143 11.81 -7.15 26.01
C ASP A 143 12.07 -5.78 26.63
N THR A 144 12.93 -5.01 25.96
CA THR A 144 13.26 -3.61 26.32
C THR A 144 13.24 -2.75 25.08
N SER A 145 12.62 -1.58 25.14
CA SER A 145 12.48 -0.69 24.02
C SER A 145 13.81 -0.15 23.49
N SER A 146 13.86 0.03 22.18
CA SER A 146 14.99 0.62 21.47
C SER A 146 15.10 2.13 21.71
N THR A 147 16.33 2.63 21.75
CA THR A 147 16.64 4.06 21.83
C THR A 147 17.07 4.63 20.47
N GLU A 148 17.00 3.86 19.41
CA GLU A 148 17.47 4.22 18.07
C GLU A 148 16.72 5.41 17.51
N LEU A 149 15.42 5.55 17.79
CA LEU A 149 14.61 6.66 17.31
C LEU A 149 15.05 8.00 17.94
N HIS A 150 15.28 8.01 19.24
CA HIS A 150 15.80 9.15 19.98
C HIS A 150 16.35 8.73 21.35
N PRO A 151 17.53 9.22 21.77
CA PRO A 151 18.14 8.84 23.05
C PRO A 151 17.32 9.15 24.30
N SER A 152 16.37 10.07 24.20
CA SER A 152 15.49 10.44 25.32
C SER A 152 14.27 9.53 25.47
N PHE A 153 13.98 8.68 24.46
CA PHE A 153 12.99 7.63 24.60
C PHE A 153 13.68 6.46 25.31
N GLY A 154 13.37 6.34 26.60
CA GLY A 154 14.14 5.48 27.50
C GLY A 154 14.04 3.98 27.18
N ASN A 155 14.86 3.19 27.83
CA ASN A 155 14.85 1.74 27.81
C ASN A 155 13.64 1.20 28.63
N SER A 156 12.43 1.41 28.13
CA SER A 156 11.21 0.95 28.81
C SER A 156 11.09 -0.56 28.66
N ARG A 157 10.86 -1.26 29.75
CA ARG A 157 10.68 -2.71 29.78
C ARG A 157 9.28 -3.06 29.31
N MET A 158 9.14 -4.08 28.48
CA MET A 158 7.89 -4.47 27.85
C MET A 158 7.56 -5.95 28.15
N ASN A 159 6.26 -6.20 28.30
CA ASN A 159 5.71 -7.56 28.41
C ASN A 159 5.11 -8.04 27.09
N PHE A 160 5.57 -7.50 25.98
CA PHE A 160 5.20 -7.94 24.65
C PHE A 160 6.39 -7.89 23.69
N GLU A 161 6.27 -8.62 22.60
CA GLU A 161 7.17 -8.58 21.45
C GLU A 161 6.36 -8.23 20.20
N VAL A 162 6.99 -7.56 19.24
CA VAL A 162 6.42 -7.33 17.92
C VAL A 162 7.15 -8.17 16.89
N TRP A 163 6.40 -8.89 16.07
CA TRP A 163 6.94 -9.76 15.04
C TRP A 163 6.38 -9.36 13.67
N ASP A 164 7.25 -9.13 12.68
CA ASP A 164 6.85 -9.10 11.26
C ASP A 164 6.62 -10.55 10.81
N VAL A 165 5.36 -10.84 10.49
CA VAL A 165 4.90 -12.13 9.96
C VAL A 165 4.35 -11.98 8.55
N THR A 166 4.80 -10.95 7.82
CA THR A 166 4.35 -10.67 6.46
C THR A 166 4.55 -11.91 5.59
N PRO A 167 3.49 -12.39 4.91
CA PRO A 167 3.61 -13.52 3.99
C PRO A 167 4.71 -13.31 2.95
N GLY A 168 5.47 -14.38 2.68
CA GLY A 168 6.62 -14.33 1.78
C GLY A 168 7.93 -13.85 2.42
N ARG A 169 7.89 -13.43 3.69
CA ARG A 169 9.09 -13.09 4.47
C ARG A 169 9.34 -14.14 5.56
N ILE A 170 10.59 -14.21 6.00
CA ILE A 170 10.92 -14.99 7.20
C ILE A 170 10.44 -14.19 8.40
N PRO A 171 9.62 -14.76 9.31
CA PRO A 171 9.19 -14.06 10.50
C PRO A 171 10.38 -13.51 11.29
N MET A 172 10.31 -12.24 11.62
CA MET A 172 11.39 -11.53 12.31
C MET A 172 10.81 -10.70 13.45
N LYS A 173 11.53 -10.70 14.57
CA LYS A 173 11.21 -9.80 15.69
C LYS A 173 11.65 -8.39 15.33
N GLU A 174 10.72 -7.43 15.49
CA GLU A 174 10.98 -6.02 15.26
C GLU A 174 11.40 -5.30 16.53
N GLU A 175 12.22 -4.28 16.39
CA GLU A 175 12.50 -3.37 17.47
C GLU A 175 11.32 -2.44 17.72
N VAL A 176 11.11 -2.09 18.98
CA VAL A 176 10.04 -1.18 19.40
C VAL A 176 10.63 -0.04 20.21
N THR A 177 10.24 1.19 19.91
CA THR A 177 10.52 2.34 20.76
C THR A 177 9.26 2.70 21.56
N ILE A 178 9.39 2.89 22.87
CA ILE A 178 8.28 3.32 23.72
C ILE A 178 8.40 4.82 24.03
N ILE A 179 7.29 5.50 23.88
CA ILE A 179 7.11 6.86 24.38
C ILE A 179 6.14 6.78 25.55
N GLU A 180 6.69 6.90 26.75
CA GLU A 180 5.88 6.90 27.96
C GLU A 180 5.08 8.20 28.06
N GLU A 181 3.78 8.06 28.23
CA GLU A 181 2.88 9.20 28.42
C GLU A 181 2.76 9.51 29.93
N GLY A 182 2.71 10.79 30.24
CA GLY A 182 2.55 11.27 31.62
C GLY A 182 3.76 11.99 32.19
N SER A 183 3.61 12.41 33.47
CA SER A 183 4.60 13.29 34.12
C SER A 183 5.76 12.54 34.78
N ASN A 184 5.68 11.24 34.95
CA ASN A 184 6.64 10.42 35.67
C ASN A 184 6.89 9.12 34.90
N PRO A 185 7.80 9.10 33.91
CA PRO A 185 8.22 7.89 33.26
C PRO A 185 8.80 6.91 34.27
N ASP A 186 8.37 5.65 34.25
CA ASP A 186 8.80 4.62 35.20
C ASP A 186 9.66 3.52 34.54
N SER A 187 9.98 3.69 33.26
CA SER A 187 10.72 2.75 32.44
C SER A 187 10.04 1.38 32.35
N LEU A 188 8.70 1.40 32.37
CA LEU A 188 7.87 0.23 32.16
C LEU A 188 6.71 0.62 31.22
N TRP A 189 6.56 -0.13 30.16
CA TRP A 189 5.40 0.05 29.29
C TRP A 189 4.11 -0.19 30.07
N SER A 190 3.17 0.70 29.89
CA SER A 190 1.86 0.68 30.52
C SER A 190 0.77 1.12 29.55
N LEU A 191 -0.47 0.87 29.92
CA LEU A 191 -1.63 1.27 29.13
C LEU A 191 -1.66 2.78 28.91
N GLY A 192 -1.82 3.21 27.69
CA GLY A 192 -1.77 4.61 27.27
C GLY A 192 -0.41 5.06 26.71
N ASP A 193 0.66 4.31 26.98
CA ASP A 193 1.95 4.58 26.36
C ASP A 193 1.90 4.26 24.87
N ARG A 194 2.71 5.02 24.11
CA ARG A 194 2.79 4.86 22.66
C ARG A 194 3.95 3.93 22.31
N ALA A 195 3.67 2.90 21.53
CA ALA A 195 4.66 1.98 21.04
C ALA A 195 4.87 2.19 19.53
N ILE A 196 6.11 2.36 19.12
CA ILE A 196 6.48 2.61 17.72
C ILE A 196 7.25 1.40 17.20
N ILE A 197 6.73 0.75 16.18
CA ILE A 197 7.41 -0.33 15.47
C ILE A 197 8.52 0.28 14.64
N MET A 198 9.73 -0.25 14.82
CA MET A 198 10.94 0.16 14.12
C MET A 198 11.29 -0.90 13.07
N ASP A 199 11.45 -0.48 11.83
CA ASP A 199 11.74 -1.40 10.71
C ASP A 199 12.55 -0.68 9.65
N GLY A 200 13.20 -1.46 8.79
CA GLY A 200 13.89 -0.98 7.60
C GLY A 200 15.37 -0.67 7.80
N ASP A 201 16.02 -0.34 6.68
CA ASP A 201 17.41 0.12 6.63
C ASP A 201 17.47 1.44 5.84
N PRO A 202 17.79 2.59 6.49
CA PRO A 202 18.04 2.71 7.94
C PRO A 202 16.80 2.45 8.80
N LEU A 203 17.02 1.98 10.02
CA LEU A 203 15.97 1.73 10.99
C LEU A 203 15.19 3.02 11.28
N GLY A 204 13.87 2.94 11.28
CA GLY A 204 13.00 4.09 11.52
C GLY A 204 11.59 3.69 11.92
N GLY A 205 10.87 4.60 12.59
CA GLY A 205 9.49 4.36 13.00
C GLY A 205 8.54 4.20 11.83
N LYS A 206 7.70 3.19 11.87
CA LYS A 206 6.76 2.81 10.80
C LYS A 206 5.31 3.01 11.22
N TRP A 207 4.93 2.30 12.24
CA TRP A 207 3.61 2.31 12.81
C TRP A 207 3.69 2.61 14.29
N GLU A 208 2.75 3.40 14.76
CA GLU A 208 2.56 3.68 16.17
C GLU A 208 1.27 3.04 16.61
N PHE A 209 1.29 2.38 17.75
CA PHE A 209 0.10 1.85 18.37
C PHE A 209 0.04 2.18 19.86
N THR A 210 -1.16 2.36 20.34
CA THR A 210 -1.47 2.52 21.77
C THR A 210 -2.72 1.73 22.10
N PHE A 211 -2.89 1.41 23.37
CA PHE A 211 -4.09 0.76 23.88
C PHE A 211 -4.71 1.60 24.99
N THR A 212 -6.03 1.68 24.99
CA THR A 212 -6.82 2.34 26.03
C THR A 212 -7.82 1.37 26.64
N LEU A 213 -8.38 1.76 27.78
CA LEU A 213 -9.49 1.00 28.36
C LEU A 213 -10.73 1.13 27.49
N PRO A 214 -11.56 0.07 27.41
CA PRO A 214 -12.83 0.16 26.71
C PRO A 214 -13.76 1.17 27.35
N ASP A 215 -14.50 1.92 26.55
CA ASP A 215 -15.47 2.92 27.02
C ASP A 215 -16.58 2.30 27.88
N SER A 216 -16.87 1.02 27.69
CA SER A 216 -17.91 0.28 28.45
C SER A 216 -17.63 -1.21 28.45
N GLY A 217 -18.12 -1.93 29.43
CA GLY A 217 -17.99 -3.37 29.57
C GLY A 217 -16.90 -3.79 30.57
N ASP A 218 -16.61 -5.09 30.56
CA ASP A 218 -15.58 -5.65 31.44
C ASP A 218 -14.18 -5.38 30.87
N THR A 219 -13.26 -4.96 31.73
CA THR A 219 -11.86 -4.76 31.37
C THR A 219 -11.06 -6.02 31.61
N ILE A 220 -10.55 -6.63 30.57
CA ILE A 220 -9.64 -7.76 30.61
C ILE A 220 -8.31 -7.28 30.03
N SER A 221 -7.29 -7.31 30.85
CA SER A 221 -5.93 -6.91 30.44
C SER A 221 -5.30 -7.98 29.54
N ALA A 222 -4.41 -7.54 28.67
CA ALA A 222 -3.62 -8.45 27.86
C ALA A 222 -2.74 -9.34 28.76
N SER A 223 -2.64 -10.60 28.39
CA SER A 223 -1.91 -11.65 29.11
C SER A 223 -1.19 -12.56 28.15
N GLU A 224 -0.45 -13.52 28.69
CA GLU A 224 0.29 -14.49 27.89
C GLU A 224 -0.61 -15.23 26.90
N GLY A 225 -0.22 -15.20 25.63
CA GLY A 225 -0.95 -15.81 24.53
C GLY A 225 -1.94 -14.88 23.81
N ASP A 226 -2.22 -13.70 24.36
CA ASP A 226 -2.98 -12.67 23.61
C ASP A 226 -2.10 -12.09 22.51
N VAL A 227 -2.70 -11.93 21.34
CA VAL A 227 -2.02 -11.41 20.13
C VAL A 227 -2.88 -10.32 19.51
N PHE A 228 -2.30 -9.13 19.36
CA PHE A 228 -2.89 -8.06 18.59
C PHE A 228 -2.25 -8.02 17.19
N ILE A 229 -3.07 -7.98 16.16
CA ILE A 229 -2.66 -8.02 14.76
C ILE A 229 -2.73 -6.60 14.19
N ILE A 230 -1.66 -6.15 13.57
CA ILE A 230 -1.61 -4.94 12.76
C ILE A 230 -1.40 -5.37 11.32
N ASP A 231 -2.43 -5.23 10.48
CA ASP A 231 -2.39 -5.59 9.06
C ASP A 231 -2.46 -4.34 8.18
N THR A 232 -1.77 -4.37 7.06
CA THR A 232 -1.78 -3.28 6.10
C THR A 232 -2.23 -3.77 4.73
N HIS A 233 -2.90 -2.92 3.98
CA HIS A 233 -3.07 -3.15 2.56
C HIS A 233 -1.71 -3.08 1.89
N ARG A 234 -1.37 -4.13 1.16
CA ARG A 234 -0.07 -4.29 0.51
C ARG A 234 -0.22 -4.30 -1.01
N PRO A 235 0.69 -3.66 -1.74
CA PRO A 235 0.80 -3.92 -3.18
C PRO A 235 1.19 -5.38 -3.40
N PHE A 236 0.96 -5.89 -4.59
CA PHE A 236 1.41 -7.24 -4.94
C PHE A 236 2.94 -7.34 -4.83
N ALA A 237 3.41 -8.37 -4.15
CA ALA A 237 4.83 -8.69 -4.06
C ALA A 237 5.29 -9.55 -5.24
N ALA A 238 6.60 -9.64 -5.46
CA ALA A 238 7.17 -10.39 -6.57
C ALA A 238 6.90 -11.90 -6.50
N ASP A 239 6.65 -12.41 -5.31
CA ASP A 239 6.34 -13.82 -5.00
C ASP A 239 4.83 -14.09 -4.88
N ASP A 240 3.99 -13.07 -4.95
CA ASP A 240 2.55 -13.27 -5.00
C ASP A 240 2.17 -14.03 -6.28
N THR A 241 1.43 -15.11 -6.11
CA THR A 241 1.01 -15.97 -7.21
C THR A 241 -0.50 -16.06 -7.27
N LEU A 242 -1.08 -15.65 -8.39
CA LEU A 242 -2.48 -15.87 -8.70
C LEU A 242 -2.63 -17.17 -9.48
N ILE A 243 -3.26 -18.17 -8.88
CA ILE A 243 -3.57 -19.44 -9.53
C ILE A 243 -5.05 -19.44 -9.90
N TYR A 244 -5.34 -19.66 -11.18
CA TYR A 244 -6.71 -19.86 -11.65
C TYR A 244 -6.78 -21.09 -12.55
N THR A 245 -7.92 -21.74 -12.52
CA THR A 245 -8.19 -22.90 -13.36
C THR A 245 -9.25 -22.54 -14.37
N THR A 246 -8.95 -22.75 -15.64
CA THR A 246 -9.92 -22.63 -16.72
C THR A 246 -10.55 -24.00 -16.99
N ASN A 247 -11.81 -24.01 -17.26
CA ASN A 247 -12.47 -25.23 -17.79
C ASN A 247 -12.22 -25.30 -19.29
N GLU A 248 -11.98 -26.51 -19.77
CA GLU A 248 -11.87 -26.75 -21.22
C GLU A 248 -13.14 -26.22 -21.91
N THR A 249 -12.94 -25.52 -23.01
CA THR A 249 -14.05 -25.00 -23.80
C THR A 249 -14.79 -26.19 -24.42
N THR A 250 -15.97 -26.50 -23.89
CA THR A 250 -16.84 -27.53 -24.45
C THR A 250 -17.74 -26.91 -25.50
N TYR A 251 -17.75 -27.52 -26.68
CA TYR A 251 -18.65 -27.11 -27.76
C TYR A 251 -19.96 -27.88 -27.64
N ASP A 252 -20.99 -27.21 -27.15
CA ASP A 252 -22.35 -27.79 -27.07
C ASP A 252 -23.21 -27.20 -28.19
N ASN A 253 -23.43 -28.01 -29.22
CA ASN A 253 -24.26 -27.66 -30.37
C ASN A 253 -25.72 -27.33 -29.99
N ASN A 254 -26.25 -27.91 -28.92
CA ASN A 254 -27.66 -27.70 -28.51
C ASN A 254 -27.79 -26.35 -27.81
N VAL A 255 -26.81 -26.01 -26.95
CA VAL A 255 -26.75 -24.69 -26.29
C VAL A 255 -26.49 -23.59 -27.34
N ALA A 256 -25.63 -23.85 -28.32
CA ALA A 256 -25.38 -22.89 -29.41
C ALA A 256 -26.64 -22.64 -30.25
N ARG A 257 -27.40 -23.68 -30.60
CA ARG A 257 -28.66 -23.52 -31.32
C ARG A 257 -29.72 -22.79 -30.51
N GLY A 258 -29.86 -23.12 -29.24
CA GLY A 258 -30.85 -22.42 -28.37
C GLY A 258 -30.49 -20.94 -28.16
N LYS A 259 -29.21 -20.55 -28.23
CA LYS A 259 -28.78 -19.15 -28.12
C LYS A 259 -28.85 -18.38 -29.43
N LEU A 260 -28.91 -19.06 -30.60
CA LEU A 260 -29.11 -18.41 -31.88
C LEU A 260 -30.45 -17.66 -31.95
N ASP A 261 -31.49 -18.18 -31.30
CA ASP A 261 -32.79 -17.54 -31.23
C ASP A 261 -32.80 -16.25 -30.40
N SER A 262 -31.79 -16.03 -29.59
CA SER A 262 -31.60 -14.80 -28.82
C SER A 262 -30.69 -13.75 -29.50
N ILE A 263 -30.14 -14.10 -30.66
CA ILE A 263 -29.38 -13.16 -31.48
C ILE A 263 -30.39 -12.33 -32.30
N TYR A 264 -30.56 -11.09 -31.89
CA TYR A 264 -31.33 -10.13 -32.68
C TYR A 264 -30.39 -9.05 -33.21
N VAL A 265 -30.63 -8.69 -34.46
CA VAL A 265 -29.93 -7.56 -35.03
C VAL A 265 -30.53 -6.31 -34.39
N VAL A 266 -29.80 -5.68 -33.51
CA VAL A 266 -30.12 -4.34 -33.05
C VAL A 266 -29.97 -3.44 -34.27
N PRO A 267 -31.03 -2.82 -34.79
CA PRO A 267 -30.87 -1.85 -35.87
C PRO A 267 -29.85 -0.82 -35.39
N ASN A 268 -28.78 -0.72 -36.13
CA ASN A 268 -27.74 0.26 -35.81
C ASN A 268 -28.36 1.63 -35.65
N PRO A 269 -28.42 2.21 -34.43
CA PRO A 269 -29.00 3.53 -34.22
C PRO A 269 -28.06 4.64 -34.74
N TYR A 270 -27.19 4.29 -35.68
CA TYR A 270 -26.31 5.28 -36.28
C TYR A 270 -27.11 6.18 -37.22
N VAL A 271 -27.89 7.03 -36.61
CA VAL A 271 -28.38 8.23 -37.28
C VAL A 271 -27.20 9.20 -37.26
N VAL A 272 -26.37 9.11 -38.27
CA VAL A 272 -25.40 10.17 -38.56
C VAL A 272 -26.18 11.38 -39.11
N THR A 273 -26.60 12.20 -38.21
CA THR A 273 -26.83 13.59 -38.56
C THR A 273 -25.49 14.31 -38.42
N ASN A 274 -24.73 14.32 -39.47
CA ASN A 274 -23.59 15.23 -39.59
C ASN A 274 -24.17 16.65 -39.75
N VAL A 275 -23.88 17.52 -38.79
CA VAL A 275 -24.30 18.92 -38.79
C VAL A 275 -23.75 19.68 -40.03
N ILE A 276 -22.81 19.09 -40.75
CA ILE A 276 -22.18 19.64 -41.97
C ILE A 276 -22.82 19.09 -43.26
N GLU A 277 -23.60 18.00 -43.22
CA GLU A 277 -24.35 17.53 -44.37
C GLU A 277 -25.59 18.41 -44.52
N GLN A 278 -25.57 19.20 -45.57
CA GLN A 278 -26.79 19.89 -46.05
C GLN A 278 -27.84 18.83 -46.32
N LEU A 279 -28.96 18.92 -45.62
CA LEU A 279 -30.18 18.16 -45.93
C LEU A 279 -30.60 18.49 -47.36
N ASP A 280 -30.30 17.64 -48.31
CA ASP A 280 -30.87 17.72 -49.61
C ASP A 280 -32.34 17.30 -49.54
N LEU A 281 -33.19 18.31 -49.34
CA LEU A 281 -34.62 18.12 -49.23
C LEU A 281 -35.29 17.78 -50.54
N GLN A 282 -34.53 17.71 -51.66
CA GLN A 282 -35.09 17.50 -52.99
C GLN A 282 -35.13 16.01 -53.39
N ASN A 283 -34.46 15.12 -52.68
CA ASN A 283 -34.48 13.70 -52.98
C ASN A 283 -34.59 12.80 -51.73
N PRO A 284 -35.79 12.65 -51.16
CA PRO A 284 -35.98 11.85 -49.96
C PRO A 284 -35.78 10.34 -50.18
N MET A 285 -35.62 9.87 -51.42
CA MET A 285 -35.45 8.46 -51.73
C MET A 285 -34.01 7.97 -51.74
N ASP A 286 -33.01 8.86 -51.64
CA ASP A 286 -31.60 8.51 -51.70
C ASP A 286 -30.95 8.30 -50.28
N ARG A 287 -31.80 8.14 -49.26
CA ARG A 287 -31.41 7.87 -47.89
C ARG A 287 -31.43 6.37 -47.58
N GLY A 288 -30.76 5.61 -48.44
CA GLY A 288 -30.42 4.24 -48.05
C GLY A 288 -29.37 4.24 -46.96
N PRO A 289 -29.37 3.23 -46.09
CA PRO A 289 -28.29 3.09 -45.11
C PRO A 289 -26.96 2.92 -45.85
N ARG A 290 -26.04 3.82 -45.63
CA ARG A 290 -24.65 3.68 -46.03
C ARG A 290 -23.86 2.94 -44.96
#